data_83e36229c72bb02cac2e8b73f375e267
#
_entry.id   83e36229c72bb02cac2e8b73f375e267
#
_cell.length_a   1.000
_cell.length_b   1.000
_cell.length_c   1.000
_cell.angle_alpha   90.00
_cell.angle_beta   90.00
_cell.angle_gamma   90.00
#
_symmetry.space_group_name_H-M   'P 1'
#
loop_
_entity.id
_entity.type
_entity.pdbx_description
1 polymer ?
#
loop_
_entity_poly.entity_id
_entity_poly.type
_entity_poly.pdbx_seq_one_letter_code
_entity_poly.pdbx_strand_id
1 'polypeptide(L)'
;YGLYRVEGYVSANLARKVTGFSEEDLELLWKAILNMFENDHAAARGKMAVRKLIIFKHDSELGNAPSYKLFESVKVARKPGVDLARAFSDYEVTLPEQLPEGVTCTCME
;
A
#
# COMPACT_ATOMS: atom_id res chain seq x y z
N TYR A 1 -15.75 -6.52 -11.92
CA TYR A 1 -14.57 -5.80 -11.42
C TYR A 1 -14.31 -6.16 -9.96
N GLY A 2 -13.09 -6.48 -9.63
CA GLY A 2 -12.69 -6.78 -8.25
C GLY A 2 -11.56 -5.85 -7.81
N LEU A 3 -11.71 -5.24 -6.63
CA LEU A 3 -10.67 -4.46 -6.02
C LEU A 3 -10.13 -5.24 -4.81
N TYR A 4 -8.83 -5.51 -4.81
CA TYR A 4 -8.17 -6.28 -3.77
C TYR A 4 -7.24 -5.40 -2.96
N ARG A 5 -7.18 -5.66 -1.67
CA ARG A 5 -6.31 -4.96 -0.73
C ARG A 5 -5.28 -5.94 -0.19
N VAL A 6 -4.02 -5.53 -0.22
CA VAL A 6 -2.89 -6.33 0.31
C VAL A 6 -2.16 -5.47 1.33
N GLU A 7 -1.81 -6.06 2.45
CA GLU A 7 -1.08 -5.40 3.53
C GLU A 7 0.24 -6.12 3.77
N GLY A 8 1.30 -5.37 4.04
CA GLY A 8 2.62 -5.93 4.25
C GLY A 8 3.50 -5.02 5.10
N TYR A 9 4.67 -5.53 5.47
CA TYR A 9 5.61 -4.83 6.33
C TYR A 9 7.02 -4.88 5.78
N VAL A 10 7.78 -3.82 6.05
CA VAL A 10 9.23 -3.84 5.90
C VAL A 10 9.83 -3.49 7.26
N SER A 11 10.61 -4.42 7.82
CA SER A 11 11.26 -4.19 9.11
C SER A 11 12.61 -3.53 8.90
N ALA A 12 12.76 -2.28 9.36
CA ALA A 12 14.00 -1.54 9.26
C ALA A 12 15.13 -2.21 10.05
N ASN A 13 14.79 -2.79 11.19
CA ASN A 13 15.78 -3.49 12.03
C ASN A 13 16.36 -4.71 11.32
N LEU A 14 15.51 -5.56 10.75
CA LEU A 14 15.95 -6.72 9.99
C LEU A 14 16.66 -6.31 8.70
N ALA A 15 16.15 -5.29 8.01
CA ALA A 15 16.75 -4.81 6.78
C ALA A 15 18.19 -4.33 7.00
N ARG A 16 18.44 -3.56 8.07
CA ARG A 16 19.76 -3.02 8.35
C ARG A 16 20.75 -4.06 8.88
N LYS A 17 20.29 -4.95 9.75
CA LYS A 17 21.17 -5.92 10.43
C LYS A 17 21.41 -7.20 9.65
N VAL A 18 20.44 -7.64 8.88
CA VAL A 18 20.49 -8.95 8.21
C VAL A 18 20.70 -8.83 6.71
N THR A 19 19.95 -7.97 6.05
CA THR A 19 19.96 -7.89 4.57
C THR A 19 20.73 -6.69 4.02
N GLY A 20 21.02 -5.67 4.83
CA GLY A 20 21.67 -4.45 4.36
C GLY A 20 20.81 -3.62 3.42
N PHE A 21 19.51 -3.71 3.56
CA PHE A 21 18.54 -3.04 2.68
C PHE A 21 18.56 -1.53 2.93
N SER A 22 18.73 -0.73 1.88
CA SER A 22 18.86 0.72 1.97
C SER A 22 17.57 1.45 1.58
N GLU A 23 17.55 2.78 1.76
CA GLU A 23 16.44 3.62 1.29
C GLU A 23 16.29 3.55 -0.24
N GLU A 24 17.40 3.47 -0.98
CA GLU A 24 17.37 3.32 -2.43
C GLU A 24 16.73 1.99 -2.83
N ASP A 25 17.02 0.92 -2.07
CA ASP A 25 16.40 -0.38 -2.29
C ASP A 25 14.90 -0.33 -2.03
N LEU A 26 14.46 0.44 -1.03
CA LEU A 26 13.04 0.64 -0.74
C LEU A 26 12.34 1.34 -1.91
N GLU A 27 12.94 2.38 -2.49
CA GLU A 27 12.36 3.07 -3.63
C GLU A 27 12.21 2.14 -4.83
N LEU A 28 13.21 1.28 -5.06
CA LEU A 28 13.13 0.26 -6.12
C LEU A 28 12.00 -0.74 -5.84
N LEU A 29 11.84 -1.14 -4.58
CA LEU A 29 10.76 -2.04 -4.18
C LEU A 29 9.38 -1.40 -4.46
N TRP A 30 9.19 -0.13 -4.10
CA TRP A 30 7.92 0.56 -4.36
C TRP A 30 7.62 0.64 -5.85
N LYS A 31 8.62 0.96 -6.66
CA LYS A 31 8.46 0.98 -8.12
C LYS A 31 8.14 -0.40 -8.68
N ALA A 32 8.80 -1.43 -8.17
CA ALA A 32 8.53 -2.81 -8.59
C ALA A 32 7.10 -3.23 -8.26
N ILE A 33 6.59 -2.88 -7.08
CA ILE A 33 5.22 -3.18 -6.69
C ILE A 33 4.22 -2.45 -7.60
N LEU A 34 4.44 -1.16 -7.86
CA LEU A 34 3.55 -0.39 -8.73
C LEU A 34 3.46 -0.97 -10.14
N ASN A 35 4.53 -1.58 -10.63
CA ASN A 35 4.61 -2.10 -11.99
C ASN A 35 4.55 -3.63 -12.08
N MET A 36 4.27 -4.32 -10.99
CA MET A 36 4.41 -5.78 -10.95
C MET A 36 3.52 -6.53 -11.94
N PHE A 37 2.40 -5.96 -12.33
CA PHE A 37 1.49 -6.59 -13.29
C PHE A 37 1.75 -6.18 -14.74
N GLU A 38 2.64 -5.24 -14.99
CA GLU A 38 2.93 -4.79 -16.36
C GLU A 38 3.55 -5.89 -17.22
N ASN A 39 4.41 -6.70 -16.62
CA ASN A 39 5.11 -7.78 -17.31
C ASN A 39 4.66 -9.18 -16.87
N ASP A 40 3.67 -9.28 -16.00
CA ASP A 40 3.19 -10.56 -15.47
C ASP A 40 1.73 -10.76 -15.85
N HIS A 41 1.52 -11.43 -16.98
CA HIS A 41 0.19 -11.74 -17.48
C HIS A 41 -0.10 -13.23 -17.34
N ALA A 42 -1.06 -13.56 -16.48
CA ALA A 42 -1.57 -14.93 -16.41
C ALA A 42 -2.93 -14.98 -17.09
N ALA A 43 -3.13 -16.01 -17.92
CA ALA A 43 -4.39 -16.16 -18.66
C ALA A 43 -5.61 -16.22 -17.75
N ALA A 44 -5.45 -16.78 -16.55
CA ALA A 44 -6.55 -16.90 -15.58
C ALA A 44 -6.88 -15.60 -14.87
N ARG A 45 -5.98 -14.60 -14.87
CA ARG A 45 -6.17 -13.33 -14.17
C ARG A 45 -6.74 -12.23 -15.06
N GLY A 46 -6.51 -12.32 -16.37
CA GLY A 46 -6.89 -11.23 -17.26
C GLY A 46 -6.07 -9.96 -16.99
N LYS A 47 -6.72 -8.80 -17.06
CA LYS A 47 -6.08 -7.50 -16.79
C LYS A 47 -6.02 -7.21 -15.30
N MET A 48 -4.82 -6.95 -14.78
CA MET A 48 -4.61 -6.52 -13.40
C MET A 48 -3.67 -5.31 -13.38
N ALA A 49 -3.87 -4.43 -12.41
CA ALA A 49 -3.01 -3.27 -12.20
C ALA A 49 -3.02 -2.89 -10.73
N VAL A 50 -1.88 -2.38 -10.23
CA VAL A 50 -1.82 -1.73 -8.92
C VAL A 50 -2.43 -0.34 -9.07
N ARG A 51 -3.46 -0.05 -8.30
CA ARG A 51 -4.18 1.21 -8.39
C ARG A 51 -3.67 2.26 -7.42
N LYS A 52 -3.32 1.84 -6.22
CA LYS A 52 -2.72 2.72 -5.20
C LYS A 52 -1.75 1.94 -4.34
N LEU A 53 -0.65 2.59 -3.98
CA LEU A 53 0.30 2.09 -2.99
C LEU A 53 0.37 3.11 -1.86
N ILE A 54 0.01 2.70 -0.66
CA ILE A 54 -0.02 3.56 0.52
C ILE A 54 1.07 3.09 1.47
N ILE A 55 1.99 3.99 1.81
CA ILE A 55 3.17 3.67 2.61
C ILE A 55 3.12 4.46 3.90
N PHE A 56 3.15 3.77 5.04
CA PHE A 56 3.33 4.38 6.34
C PHE A 56 4.78 4.21 6.76
N LYS A 57 5.48 5.32 6.93
CA LYS A 57 6.87 5.31 7.35
C LYS A 57 6.97 5.78 8.79
N HIS A 58 7.64 4.98 9.62
CA HIS A 58 7.95 5.32 11.00
C HIS A 58 9.35 5.91 11.08
N ASP A 59 9.56 6.90 11.96
CA ASP A 59 10.88 7.49 12.16
C ASP A 59 11.75 6.67 13.14
N SER A 60 11.16 5.67 13.80
CA SER A 60 11.83 4.75 14.71
C SER A 60 11.88 3.34 14.12
N GLU A 61 13.01 2.63 14.34
CA GLU A 61 13.17 1.25 13.89
C GLU A 61 12.17 0.29 14.54
N LEU A 62 11.71 0.60 15.76
CA LEU A 62 10.73 -0.22 16.46
C LEU A 62 9.28 0.13 16.09
N GLY A 63 9.11 1.23 15.34
CA GLY A 63 7.80 1.73 14.99
C GLY A 63 7.21 2.69 16.02
N ASN A 64 6.35 3.58 15.57
CA ASN A 64 5.74 4.62 16.40
C ASN A 64 4.28 4.34 16.73
N ALA A 65 3.67 3.38 16.03
CA ALA A 65 2.28 2.99 16.24
C ALA A 65 2.07 1.55 15.82
N PRO A 66 1.07 0.86 16.38
CA PRO A 66 0.73 -0.49 15.94
C PRO A 66 0.29 -0.49 14.48
N SER A 67 0.83 -1.42 13.70
CA SER A 67 0.55 -1.53 12.26
C SER A 67 -0.93 -1.73 11.98
N TYR A 68 -1.64 -2.53 12.80
CA TYR A 68 -3.05 -2.79 12.57
C TYR A 68 -3.90 -1.52 12.64
N LYS A 69 -3.53 -0.57 13.52
CA LYS A 69 -4.25 0.71 13.62
C LYS A 69 -4.04 1.58 12.39
N LEU A 70 -2.83 1.55 11.83
CA LEU A 70 -2.53 2.28 10.61
C LEU A 70 -3.31 1.68 9.43
N PHE A 71 -3.35 0.36 9.32
CA PHE A 71 -4.10 -0.31 8.26
C PHE A 71 -5.60 -0.05 8.38
N GLU A 72 -6.14 -0.07 9.59
CA GLU A 72 -7.56 0.22 9.83
C GLU A 72 -7.92 1.67 9.49
N SER A 73 -6.97 2.59 9.56
CA SER A 73 -7.21 4.00 9.26
C SER A 73 -7.46 4.26 7.77
N VAL A 74 -7.05 3.33 6.91
CA VAL A 74 -7.30 3.39 5.47
C VAL A 74 -8.61 2.69 5.19
N LYS A 75 -9.59 3.42 4.65
CA LYS A 75 -10.91 2.91 4.36
C LYS A 75 -11.10 2.79 2.85
N VAL A 76 -11.66 1.66 2.42
CA VAL A 76 -11.99 1.42 1.02
C VAL A 76 -13.44 0.99 0.97
N ALA A 77 -14.26 1.68 0.19
CA ALA A 77 -15.67 1.38 0.05
C ALA A 77 -16.16 1.77 -1.33
N ARG A 78 -17.27 1.16 -1.77
CA ARG A 78 -17.94 1.62 -2.99
C ARG A 78 -18.54 3.00 -2.75
N LYS A 79 -18.52 3.84 -3.76
CA LYS A 79 -19.14 5.15 -3.69
C LYS A 79 -20.64 5.03 -3.49
N PRO A 80 -21.28 6.02 -2.82
CA PRO A 80 -22.73 6.01 -2.67
C PRO A 80 -23.45 5.91 -4.03
N GLY A 81 -24.47 5.07 -4.09
CA GLY A 81 -25.26 4.88 -5.31
C GLY A 81 -24.68 3.86 -6.29
N VAL A 82 -23.53 3.25 -5.98
CA VAL A 82 -22.93 2.21 -6.81
C VAL A 82 -23.36 0.84 -6.31
N ASP A 83 -24.20 0.15 -7.06
CA ASP A 83 -24.64 -1.21 -6.73
C ASP A 83 -23.63 -2.26 -7.20
N LEU A 84 -23.09 -2.08 -8.41
CA LEU A 84 -22.12 -2.98 -9.01
C LEU A 84 -20.92 -2.17 -9.50
N ALA A 85 -19.77 -2.39 -8.88
CA ALA A 85 -18.55 -1.71 -9.28
C ALA A 85 -18.01 -2.27 -10.60
N ARG A 86 -17.63 -1.40 -11.52
CA ARG A 86 -17.11 -1.75 -12.84
C ARG A 86 -15.73 -1.16 -13.12
N ALA A 87 -15.29 -0.23 -12.27
CA ALA A 87 -14.00 0.45 -12.41
C ALA A 87 -13.48 0.88 -11.03
N PHE A 88 -12.21 1.20 -10.95
CA PHE A 88 -11.62 1.73 -9.73
C PHE A 88 -12.30 3.02 -9.27
N SER A 89 -12.74 3.85 -10.22
CA SER A 89 -13.45 5.11 -9.92
C SER A 89 -14.78 4.91 -9.18
N ASP A 90 -15.31 3.70 -9.15
CA ASP A 90 -16.53 3.37 -8.40
C ASP A 90 -16.25 3.14 -6.92
N TYR A 91 -15.00 3.15 -6.50
CA TYR A 91 -14.57 3.01 -5.12
C TYR A 91 -14.02 4.32 -4.58
N GLU A 92 -14.16 4.48 -3.27
CA GLU A 92 -13.59 5.58 -2.54
C GLU A 92 -12.52 5.05 -1.59
N VAL A 93 -11.30 5.59 -1.67
CA VAL A 93 -10.20 5.28 -0.76
C VAL A 93 -9.99 6.50 0.13
N THR A 94 -10.20 6.32 1.43
CA THR A 94 -10.05 7.38 2.41
C THR A 94 -8.81 7.16 3.24
N LEU A 95 -7.92 8.15 3.26
CA LEU A 95 -6.69 8.12 4.05
C LEU A 95 -6.93 8.82 5.40
N PRO A 96 -6.13 8.49 6.44
CA PRO A 96 -6.28 9.14 7.73
C PRO A 96 -5.92 10.63 7.65
N GLU A 97 -6.71 11.48 8.30
CA GLU A 97 -6.46 12.92 8.37
C GLU A 97 -5.36 13.25 9.36
N GLN A 98 -5.25 12.45 10.42
CA GLN A 98 -4.23 12.64 11.45
C GLN A 98 -3.45 11.33 11.61
N LEU A 99 -2.13 11.48 11.76
CA LEU A 99 -1.23 10.35 11.96
C LEU A 99 -0.60 10.45 13.35
N PRO A 100 -0.23 9.29 13.96
CA PRO A 100 0.56 9.31 15.18
C PRO A 100 1.89 10.05 14.97
N GLU A 101 2.45 10.59 16.05
CA GLU A 101 3.74 11.25 16.00
C GLU A 101 4.82 10.29 15.47
N GLY A 102 5.66 10.78 14.57
CA GLY A 102 6.73 10.00 13.97
C GLY A 102 6.31 9.10 12.82
N VAL A 103 5.05 9.16 12.39
CA VAL A 103 4.54 8.39 11.24
C VAL A 103 4.18 9.33 10.11
N THR A 104 4.66 9.02 8.92
CA THR A 104 4.28 9.73 7.70
C THR A 104 3.57 8.79 6.73
N CYS A 105 2.64 9.33 5.96
CA CYS A 105 1.88 8.57 4.97
C CYS A 105 2.17 9.12 3.57
N THR A 106 2.53 8.23 2.66
CA THR A 106 2.77 8.56 1.25
C THR A 106 1.86 7.71 0.40
N CYS A 107 1.16 8.33 -0.55
CA CYS A 107 0.31 7.62 -1.51
C CYS A 107 0.92 7.74 -2.89
N MET A 108 1.15 6.61 -3.54
CA MET A 108 1.70 6.52 -4.90
C MET A 108 0.67 5.86 -5.81
N GLU A 109 0.61 6.32 -7.05
CA GLU A 109 -0.32 5.81 -8.06
C GLU A 109 0.39 5.37 -9.34
#